data_2f01ffe22cf749de57bfb388dee9a5cd
#
_entry.id   2f01ffe22cf749de57bfb388dee9a5cd
#
_cell.length_a   1.000
_cell.length_b   1.000
_cell.length_c   1.000
_cell.angle_alpha   90.00
_cell.angle_beta   90.00
_cell.angle_gamma   90.00
#
_symmetry.space_group_name_H-M   'P 1'
#
loop_
_entity.id
_entity.type
_entity.pdbx_description
1 polymer ?
#
loop_
_entity_poly.entity_id
_entity_poly.type
_entity_poly.pdbx_seq_one_letter_code
_entity_poly.pdbx_strand_id
1 'polypeptide(L)'
;MADIHPTGPQTGHGKDNLIPGVKYVIAVSSGKGGVGKSTVSVNLAVALALTGAKVGLLDADIYGPNIPMMMGVTKPPEQKDGKIVPAESHGVSLISMGFFVPEDTAVVWRGPMVHTAIQQLFRDVLWGTLDYLLIDLPPGTGDAQLTLTQLVPLTGAVTVTTPQEVALHDVRKGMMMFQKVNVPLLGIVENMSYFLCGHCGERTEIFSYGGGERAAATLGIPFLGRIPIDPAIRDGGDSGNPIVVANPASPQSAAFREIAKNIIAQVTGAAKGVPPIESLLSKIKNPFAKT
;
A
#
# COMPACT_ATOMS: atom_id res chain seq x y z
N MET A 1 -24.31 9.56 39.33
CA MET A 1 -23.76 8.48 38.52
C MET A 1 -23.46 9.11 37.17
N ALA A 2 -22.20 9.39 36.87
CA ALA A 2 -21.77 10.06 35.66
C ALA A 2 -21.32 8.99 34.64
N ASP A 3 -21.95 9.00 33.46
CA ASP A 3 -21.67 8.09 32.38
C ASP A 3 -20.26 8.42 31.79
N ILE A 4 -19.36 7.45 31.92
CA ILE A 4 -18.03 7.51 31.32
C ILE A 4 -18.14 6.91 29.90
N HIS A 5 -18.19 7.80 28.90
CA HIS A 5 -17.99 7.38 27.51
C HIS A 5 -16.53 6.97 27.31
N PRO A 6 -16.24 5.82 26.67
CA PRO A 6 -14.87 5.47 26.34
C PRO A 6 -14.36 6.36 25.22
N THR A 7 -13.40 7.24 25.53
CA THR A 7 -12.64 8.01 24.56
C THR A 7 -11.75 7.04 23.78
N GLY A 8 -11.95 6.97 22.46
CA GLY A 8 -11.08 6.26 21.54
C GLY A 8 -9.63 6.84 21.57
N PRO A 9 -8.63 6.13 21.03
CA PRO A 9 -7.23 6.52 21.11
C PRO A 9 -7.03 7.90 20.49
N GLN A 10 -6.53 8.84 21.31
CA GLN A 10 -6.12 10.18 20.85
C GLN A 10 -4.89 10.03 19.97
N THR A 11 -5.07 10.25 18.66
CA THR A 11 -3.97 10.44 17.71
C THR A 11 -3.29 11.77 18.01
N GLY A 12 -2.00 11.72 18.30
CA GLY A 12 -1.18 12.87 18.65
C GLY A 12 -1.10 13.93 17.55
N HIS A 13 -1.05 15.17 18.00
CA HIS A 13 -0.78 16.43 17.31
C HIS A 13 -1.85 16.92 16.33
N GLY A 14 -2.44 18.06 16.66
CA GLY A 14 -3.46 18.82 15.94
C GLY A 14 -3.11 19.19 14.49
N LYS A 15 -3.17 18.20 13.60
CA LYS A 15 -3.23 18.39 12.16
C LYS A 15 -4.69 18.26 11.77
N ASP A 16 -5.18 19.20 10.97
CA ASP A 16 -6.49 19.09 10.35
C ASP A 16 -6.52 17.75 9.58
N ASN A 17 -7.46 16.90 9.95
CA ASN A 17 -7.65 15.65 9.22
C ASN A 17 -8.24 15.96 7.84
N LEU A 18 -7.42 15.88 6.79
CA LEU A 18 -7.81 16.22 5.42
C LEU A 18 -8.86 15.25 4.84
N ILE A 19 -9.03 14.07 5.45
CA ILE A 19 -9.92 12.99 4.97
C ILE A 19 -10.76 12.41 6.11
N PRO A 20 -11.61 13.23 6.79
CA PRO A 20 -12.31 12.82 8.00
C PRO A 20 -13.32 11.68 7.78
N GLY A 21 -13.75 11.45 6.53
CA GLY A 21 -14.67 10.38 6.16
C GLY A 21 -14.00 9.01 5.97
N VAL A 22 -12.68 8.90 6.08
CA VAL A 22 -11.94 7.66 5.86
C VAL A 22 -11.59 6.98 7.17
N LYS A 23 -12.01 5.72 7.33
CA LYS A 23 -11.83 4.96 8.56
C LYS A 23 -10.40 4.44 8.74
N TYR A 24 -9.84 3.80 7.72
CA TYR A 24 -8.48 3.26 7.72
C TYR A 24 -7.69 3.76 6.52
N VAL A 25 -6.54 4.37 6.76
CA VAL A 25 -5.64 4.87 5.72
C VAL A 25 -4.37 4.01 5.72
N ILE A 26 -4.12 3.30 4.62
CA ILE A 26 -3.07 2.30 4.50
C ILE A 26 -2.09 2.71 3.42
N ALA A 27 -0.84 2.96 3.79
CA ALA A 27 0.23 3.18 2.82
C ALA A 27 0.74 1.85 2.26
N VAL A 28 0.91 1.76 0.94
CA VAL A 28 1.60 0.65 0.28
C VAL A 28 2.95 1.16 -0.22
N SER A 29 4.01 0.59 0.29
CA SER A 29 5.38 1.03 0.05
C SER A 29 6.27 -0.09 -0.49
N SER A 30 7.42 0.27 -1.02
CA SER A 30 8.48 -0.66 -1.37
C SER A 30 9.85 0.00 -1.22
N GLY A 31 10.86 -0.78 -0.82
CA GLY A 31 12.23 -0.27 -0.66
C GLY A 31 12.91 0.07 -1.99
N LYS A 32 12.45 -0.49 -3.11
CA LYS A 32 12.97 -0.27 -4.47
C LYS A 32 11.86 -0.33 -5.51
N GLY A 33 12.13 0.21 -6.70
CA GLY A 33 11.26 0.07 -7.87
C GLY A 33 11.25 -1.36 -8.43
N GLY A 34 10.22 -1.70 -9.22
CA GLY A 34 10.16 -2.96 -9.97
C GLY A 34 9.74 -4.19 -9.15
N VAL A 35 9.33 -4.05 -7.88
CA VAL A 35 8.84 -5.16 -7.05
C VAL A 35 7.34 -5.45 -7.23
N GLY A 36 6.67 -4.71 -8.11
CA GLY A 36 5.23 -4.86 -8.36
C GLY A 36 4.33 -4.20 -7.31
N LYS A 37 4.80 -3.12 -6.66
CA LYS A 37 4.06 -2.36 -5.65
C LYS A 37 2.65 -1.97 -6.13
N SER A 38 2.54 -1.29 -7.27
CA SER A 38 1.26 -0.82 -7.82
C SER A 38 0.35 -1.97 -8.23
N THR A 39 0.90 -3.08 -8.77
CA THR A 39 0.16 -4.33 -9.02
C THR A 39 -0.47 -4.87 -7.74
N VAL A 40 0.29 -4.86 -6.65
CA VAL A 40 -0.19 -5.29 -5.33
C VAL A 40 -1.25 -4.31 -4.82
N SER A 41 -1.02 -3.00 -4.90
CA SER A 41 -1.98 -1.97 -4.47
C SER A 41 -3.32 -2.09 -5.17
N VAL A 42 -3.33 -2.24 -6.50
CA VAL A 42 -4.54 -2.42 -7.32
C VAL A 42 -5.31 -3.67 -6.90
N ASN A 43 -4.65 -4.83 -6.90
CA ASN A 43 -5.33 -6.09 -6.59
C ASN A 43 -5.80 -6.15 -5.12
N LEU A 44 -5.08 -5.54 -4.18
CA LEU A 44 -5.53 -5.44 -2.79
C LEU A 44 -6.73 -4.50 -2.63
N ALA A 45 -6.74 -3.36 -3.32
CA ALA A 45 -7.89 -2.45 -3.28
C ALA A 45 -9.15 -3.14 -3.80
N VAL A 46 -9.05 -3.84 -4.93
CA VAL A 46 -10.17 -4.60 -5.50
C VAL A 46 -10.55 -5.78 -4.60
N ALA A 47 -9.58 -6.51 -4.02
CA ALA A 47 -9.86 -7.61 -3.09
C ALA A 47 -10.59 -7.13 -1.83
N LEU A 48 -10.26 -5.93 -1.32
CA LEU A 48 -10.98 -5.31 -0.21
C LEU A 48 -12.41 -4.90 -0.63
N ALA A 49 -12.58 -4.31 -1.82
CA ALA A 49 -13.90 -3.92 -2.33
C ALA A 49 -14.82 -5.13 -2.52
N LEU A 50 -14.28 -6.28 -2.93
CA LEU A 50 -15.02 -7.55 -3.05
C LEU A 50 -15.55 -8.08 -1.70
N THR A 51 -15.06 -7.59 -0.57
CA THR A 51 -15.64 -7.89 0.75
C THR A 51 -16.90 -7.07 1.07
N GLY A 52 -17.29 -6.14 0.19
CA GLY A 52 -18.38 -5.20 0.41
C GLY A 52 -17.95 -3.89 1.10
N ALA A 53 -16.64 -3.71 1.35
CA ALA A 53 -16.10 -2.48 1.92
C ALA A 53 -16.07 -1.34 0.89
N LYS A 54 -16.23 -0.11 1.34
CA LYS A 54 -16.02 1.10 0.53
C LYS A 54 -14.52 1.42 0.49
N VAL A 55 -13.93 1.33 -0.69
CA VAL A 55 -12.47 1.42 -0.87
C VAL A 55 -12.08 2.54 -1.81
N GLY A 56 -11.12 3.35 -1.38
CA GLY A 56 -10.41 4.31 -2.22
C GLY A 56 -8.99 3.82 -2.53
N LEU A 57 -8.47 4.22 -3.68
CA LEU A 57 -7.09 3.99 -4.10
C LEU A 57 -6.50 5.30 -4.62
N LEU A 58 -5.47 5.79 -3.94
CA LEU A 58 -4.71 6.95 -4.35
C LEU A 58 -3.36 6.50 -4.91
N ASP A 59 -3.13 6.76 -6.20
CA ASP A 59 -1.83 6.61 -6.84
C ASP A 59 -1.02 7.90 -6.64
N ALA A 60 -0.08 7.84 -5.73
CA ALA A 60 0.81 8.95 -5.40
C ALA A 60 2.22 8.79 -6.01
N ASP A 61 2.40 7.83 -6.93
CA ASP A 61 3.67 7.67 -7.66
C ASP A 61 3.76 8.70 -8.78
N ILE A 62 4.48 9.79 -8.50
CA ILE A 62 4.68 10.91 -9.43
C ILE A 62 5.59 10.57 -10.61
N TYR A 63 6.43 9.54 -10.49
CA TYR A 63 7.43 9.19 -11.49
C TYR A 63 6.94 8.16 -12.49
N GLY A 64 5.94 7.37 -12.12
CA GLY A 64 5.36 6.34 -12.98
C GLY A 64 3.95 5.98 -12.56
N PRO A 65 2.99 6.91 -12.68
CA PRO A 65 1.61 6.69 -12.25
C PRO A 65 0.91 5.73 -13.23
N ASN A 66 0.86 4.45 -12.90
CA ASN A 66 0.33 3.40 -13.78
C ASN A 66 -1.06 2.86 -13.35
N ILE A 67 -1.56 3.25 -12.19
CA ILE A 67 -2.79 2.69 -11.63
C ILE A 67 -4.03 2.94 -12.50
N PRO A 68 -4.22 4.12 -13.15
CA PRO A 68 -5.36 4.31 -14.04
C PRO A 68 -5.42 3.26 -15.15
N MET A 69 -4.31 3.00 -15.83
CA MET A 69 -4.21 1.96 -16.85
C MET A 69 -4.55 0.57 -16.27
N MET A 70 -3.95 0.23 -15.14
CA MET A 70 -4.15 -1.07 -14.48
C MET A 70 -5.59 -1.29 -13.96
N MET A 71 -6.35 -0.21 -13.78
CA MET A 71 -7.76 -0.21 -13.39
C MET A 71 -8.71 0.01 -14.57
N GLY A 72 -8.20 0.11 -15.80
CA GLY A 72 -9.00 0.35 -17.00
C GLY A 72 -9.65 1.73 -17.07
N VAL A 73 -9.11 2.72 -16.35
CA VAL A 73 -9.59 4.09 -16.34
C VAL A 73 -8.84 4.90 -17.38
N THR A 74 -9.54 5.27 -18.45
CA THR A 74 -8.97 6.00 -19.60
C THR A 74 -9.33 7.49 -19.63
N LYS A 75 -10.28 7.91 -18.80
CA LYS A 75 -10.73 9.31 -18.75
C LYS A 75 -10.26 9.96 -17.44
N PRO A 76 -9.83 11.23 -17.50
CA PRO A 76 -9.55 11.97 -16.29
C PRO A 76 -10.80 12.12 -15.41
N PRO A 77 -10.63 12.32 -14.09
CA PRO A 77 -11.73 12.51 -13.16
C PRO A 77 -12.53 13.79 -13.48
N GLU A 78 -13.83 13.75 -13.22
CA GLU A 78 -14.70 14.91 -13.37
C GLU A 78 -14.47 15.92 -12.24
N GLN A 79 -14.81 17.18 -12.52
CA GLN A 79 -14.85 18.23 -11.49
C GLN A 79 -16.29 18.65 -11.23
N LYS A 80 -16.64 18.76 -9.96
CA LYS A 80 -17.95 19.24 -9.51
C LYS A 80 -17.76 20.24 -8.38
N ASP A 81 -18.31 21.44 -8.52
CA ASP A 81 -18.27 22.51 -7.52
C ASP A 81 -16.81 22.82 -7.02
N GLY A 82 -15.86 22.80 -7.95
CA GLY A 82 -14.44 23.03 -7.65
C GLY A 82 -13.73 21.86 -6.93
N LYS A 83 -14.40 20.73 -6.79
CA LYS A 83 -13.85 19.49 -6.22
C LYS A 83 -13.69 18.42 -7.31
N ILE A 84 -12.81 17.49 -7.06
CA ILE A 84 -12.49 16.37 -7.94
C ILE A 84 -13.35 15.17 -7.54
N VAL A 85 -14.12 14.63 -8.48
CA VAL A 85 -14.90 13.40 -8.30
C VAL A 85 -13.99 12.22 -8.64
N PRO A 86 -13.68 11.30 -7.72
CA PRO A 86 -12.83 10.16 -8.03
C PRO A 86 -13.45 9.31 -9.15
N ALA A 87 -12.60 8.75 -10.01
CA ALA A 87 -13.03 7.77 -10.98
C ALA A 87 -13.42 6.48 -10.27
N GLU A 88 -14.42 5.76 -10.81
CA GLU A 88 -14.87 4.49 -10.24
C GLU A 88 -14.49 3.34 -11.17
N SER A 89 -13.81 2.34 -10.65
CA SER A 89 -13.52 1.11 -11.39
C SER A 89 -13.45 -0.08 -10.45
N HIS A 90 -14.01 -1.21 -10.84
CA HIS A 90 -14.05 -2.46 -10.08
C HIS A 90 -14.51 -2.29 -8.61
N GLY A 91 -15.42 -1.32 -8.34
CA GLY A 91 -15.91 -1.01 -6.99
C GLY A 91 -14.92 -0.22 -6.12
N VAL A 92 -13.91 0.40 -6.72
CA VAL A 92 -12.90 1.22 -6.05
C VAL A 92 -12.95 2.64 -6.57
N SER A 93 -12.98 3.63 -5.66
CA SER A 93 -12.87 5.06 -5.99
C SER A 93 -11.39 5.41 -6.19
N LEU A 94 -11.02 5.84 -7.40
CA LEU A 94 -9.62 6.01 -7.83
C LEU A 94 -9.26 7.46 -8.11
N ILE A 95 -8.11 7.90 -7.60
CA ILE A 95 -7.40 9.10 -8.03
C ILE A 95 -5.92 8.76 -8.26
N SER A 96 -5.33 9.35 -9.30
CA SER A 96 -3.91 9.21 -9.62
C SER A 96 -3.28 10.57 -9.92
N MET A 97 -2.03 10.74 -9.54
CA MET A 97 -1.19 11.83 -10.00
C MET A 97 -1.08 11.87 -11.53
N GLY A 98 -1.20 10.72 -12.19
CA GLY A 98 -1.18 10.60 -13.65
C GLY A 98 -2.28 11.38 -14.37
N PHE A 99 -3.40 11.64 -13.71
CA PHE A 99 -4.48 12.45 -14.31
C PHE A 99 -4.14 13.94 -14.44
N PHE A 100 -3.12 14.41 -13.74
CA PHE A 100 -2.73 15.82 -13.67
C PHE A 100 -1.39 16.11 -14.34
N VAL A 101 -0.76 15.09 -14.89
CA VAL A 101 0.52 15.19 -15.62
C VAL A 101 0.26 14.91 -17.10
N PRO A 102 0.56 15.83 -18.02
CA PRO A 102 0.45 15.55 -19.45
C PRO A 102 1.43 14.42 -19.85
N GLU A 103 0.95 13.46 -20.65
CA GLU A 103 1.71 12.27 -21.06
C GLU A 103 3.06 12.62 -21.74
N ASP A 104 3.11 13.71 -22.51
CA ASP A 104 4.28 14.11 -23.30
C ASP A 104 5.18 15.14 -22.58
N THR A 105 4.99 15.39 -21.29
CA THR A 105 5.73 16.43 -20.58
C THR A 105 6.60 15.83 -19.49
N ALA A 106 7.92 15.97 -19.61
CA ALA A 106 8.84 15.70 -18.52
C ALA A 106 8.68 16.79 -17.43
N VAL A 107 7.77 16.56 -16.48
CA VAL A 107 7.60 17.48 -15.35
C VAL A 107 8.71 17.24 -14.34
N VAL A 108 9.54 18.27 -14.14
CA VAL A 108 10.54 18.24 -13.06
C VAL A 108 9.85 18.60 -11.74
N TRP A 109 9.47 17.58 -11.00
CA TRP A 109 8.86 17.72 -9.69
C TRP A 109 9.87 18.20 -8.64
N ARG A 110 9.66 19.38 -8.09
CA ARG A 110 10.40 19.87 -6.92
C ARG A 110 9.63 19.58 -5.64
N GLY A 111 10.32 19.32 -4.53
CA GLY A 111 9.70 18.93 -3.26
C GLY A 111 8.45 19.74 -2.86
N PRO A 112 8.47 21.10 -2.88
CA PRO A 112 7.30 21.91 -2.55
C PRO A 112 6.10 21.69 -3.50
N MET A 113 6.35 21.44 -4.79
CA MET A 113 5.29 21.17 -5.77
C MET A 113 4.62 19.81 -5.48
N VAL A 114 5.43 18.80 -5.18
CA VAL A 114 4.96 17.47 -4.78
C VAL A 114 4.07 17.56 -3.55
N HIS A 115 4.53 18.28 -2.52
CA HIS A 115 3.77 18.48 -1.29
C HIS A 115 2.39 19.10 -1.57
N THR A 116 2.36 20.19 -2.35
CA THR A 116 1.12 20.90 -2.67
C THR A 116 0.17 20.02 -3.47
N ALA A 117 0.66 19.32 -4.50
CA ALA A 117 -0.15 18.44 -5.33
C ALA A 117 -0.77 17.29 -4.50
N ILE A 118 0.03 16.64 -3.67
CA ILE A 118 -0.46 15.57 -2.80
C ILE A 118 -1.48 16.10 -1.77
N GLN A 119 -1.23 17.27 -1.18
CA GLN A 119 -2.17 17.89 -0.26
C GLN A 119 -3.52 18.18 -0.93
N GLN A 120 -3.51 18.62 -2.20
CA GLN A 120 -4.72 18.84 -2.99
C GLN A 120 -5.48 17.52 -3.22
N LEU A 121 -4.81 16.41 -3.50
CA LEU A 121 -5.45 15.09 -3.70
C LEU A 121 -6.18 14.59 -2.44
N PHE A 122 -5.73 14.99 -1.26
CA PHE A 122 -6.46 14.67 -0.04
C PHE A 122 -7.61 15.64 0.23
N ARG A 123 -7.39 16.94 0.03
CA ARG A 123 -8.34 18.00 0.41
C ARG A 123 -9.44 18.24 -0.62
N ASP A 124 -9.08 18.16 -1.92
CA ASP A 124 -9.96 18.61 -3.00
C ASP A 124 -10.68 17.45 -3.71
N VAL A 125 -10.37 16.21 -3.36
CA VAL A 125 -11.09 15.01 -3.84
C VAL A 125 -12.29 14.72 -2.95
N LEU A 126 -13.43 14.41 -3.57
CA LEU A 126 -14.65 14.00 -2.90
C LEU A 126 -14.60 12.51 -2.55
N TRP A 127 -13.75 12.14 -1.57
CA TRP A 127 -13.61 10.76 -1.13
C TRP A 127 -14.87 10.18 -0.49
N GLY A 128 -15.73 11.05 0.09
CA GLY A 128 -16.92 10.60 0.81
C GLY A 128 -16.57 9.77 2.05
N THR A 129 -17.40 8.75 2.33
CA THR A 129 -17.17 7.82 3.43
C THR A 129 -16.54 6.55 2.90
N LEU A 130 -15.31 6.25 3.34
CA LEU A 130 -14.56 5.06 2.97
C LEU A 130 -14.22 4.21 4.21
N ASP A 131 -14.28 2.88 4.05
CA ASP A 131 -13.73 1.98 5.05
C ASP A 131 -12.20 1.93 4.96
N TYR A 132 -11.67 1.90 3.74
CA TYR A 132 -10.22 1.85 3.46
C TYR A 132 -9.84 2.84 2.37
N LEU A 133 -8.74 3.56 2.59
CA LEU A 133 -8.02 4.29 1.53
C LEU A 133 -6.60 3.71 1.44
N LEU A 134 -6.30 3.05 0.33
CA LEU A 134 -4.95 2.62 0.01
C LEU A 134 -4.22 3.75 -0.71
N ILE A 135 -2.98 3.99 -0.30
CA ILE A 135 -2.11 4.99 -0.91
C ILE A 135 -0.90 4.27 -1.50
N ASP A 136 -0.81 4.20 -2.81
CA ASP A 136 0.35 3.67 -3.53
C ASP A 136 1.46 4.72 -3.52
N LEU A 137 2.48 4.51 -2.68
CA LEU A 137 3.57 5.47 -2.48
C LEU A 137 4.60 5.39 -3.62
N PRO A 138 5.34 6.46 -3.91
CA PRO A 138 6.51 6.38 -4.77
C PRO A 138 7.50 5.31 -4.26
N PRO A 139 8.30 4.67 -5.12
CA PRO A 139 9.29 3.69 -4.68
C PRO A 139 10.45 4.34 -3.89
N GLY A 140 11.08 3.56 -3.02
CA GLY A 140 12.23 4.01 -2.22
C GLY A 140 11.84 4.56 -0.85
N THR A 141 12.68 5.43 -0.27
CA THR A 141 12.52 6.00 1.07
C THR A 141 12.79 7.51 1.09
N GLY A 142 12.43 8.17 -0.02
CA GLY A 142 12.74 9.58 -0.24
C GLY A 142 11.74 10.57 0.38
N ASP A 143 11.99 11.86 0.14
CA ASP A 143 11.22 12.97 0.70
C ASP A 143 9.72 12.94 0.33
N ALA A 144 9.37 12.42 -0.85
CA ALA A 144 7.99 12.30 -1.29
C ALA A 144 7.18 11.36 -0.38
N GLN A 145 7.77 10.22 0.03
CA GLN A 145 7.13 9.30 0.99
C GLN A 145 6.99 9.94 2.37
N LEU A 146 8.04 10.61 2.86
CA LEU A 146 7.99 11.32 4.15
C LEU A 146 6.90 12.40 4.15
N THR A 147 6.81 13.17 3.08
CA THR A 147 5.78 14.20 2.90
C THR A 147 4.37 13.60 3.00
N LEU A 148 4.11 12.52 2.25
CA LEU A 148 2.83 11.82 2.28
C LEU A 148 2.45 11.35 3.68
N THR A 149 3.39 10.71 4.39
CA THR A 149 3.16 10.20 5.75
C THR A 149 2.90 11.30 6.77
N GLN A 150 3.29 12.54 6.45
CA GLN A 150 3.06 13.70 7.32
C GLN A 150 1.75 14.43 7.04
N LEU A 151 1.14 14.26 5.87
CA LEU A 151 -0.09 14.97 5.46
C LEU A 151 -1.38 14.35 5.99
N VAL A 152 -1.41 13.03 6.16
CA VAL A 152 -2.60 12.31 6.62
C VAL A 152 -2.28 11.37 7.77
N PRO A 153 -3.24 11.10 8.66
CA PRO A 153 -3.08 10.13 9.74
C PRO A 153 -3.13 8.71 9.17
N LEU A 154 -1.96 8.13 8.88
CA LEU A 154 -1.88 6.74 8.42
C LEU A 154 -2.22 5.78 9.56
N THR A 155 -3.13 4.85 9.30
CA THR A 155 -3.40 3.70 10.19
C THR A 155 -2.21 2.76 10.24
N GLY A 156 -1.51 2.61 9.11
CA GLY A 156 -0.28 1.85 9.02
C GLY A 156 0.23 1.69 7.59
N ALA A 157 1.34 0.98 7.45
CA ALA A 157 1.98 0.74 6.17
C ALA A 157 2.17 -0.76 5.87
N VAL A 158 1.94 -1.14 4.62
CA VAL A 158 2.27 -2.45 4.05
C VAL A 158 3.52 -2.29 3.20
N THR A 159 4.51 -3.15 3.38
CA THR A 159 5.73 -3.15 2.58
C THR A 159 5.73 -4.30 1.58
N VAL A 160 5.82 -3.97 0.30
CA VAL A 160 5.95 -4.96 -0.79
C VAL A 160 7.42 -5.20 -1.08
N THR A 161 7.81 -6.47 -1.15
CA THR A 161 9.16 -6.91 -1.45
C THR A 161 9.16 -8.13 -2.37
N THR A 162 10.33 -8.56 -2.79
CA THR A 162 10.57 -9.80 -3.55
C THR A 162 11.47 -10.74 -2.76
N PRO A 163 11.56 -12.06 -3.09
CA PRO A 163 12.24 -13.04 -2.25
C PRO A 163 13.77 -12.88 -2.11
N GLN A 164 14.42 -12.05 -2.94
CA GLN A 164 15.88 -11.90 -2.95
C GLN A 164 16.41 -11.33 -1.62
N GLU A 165 17.59 -11.77 -1.19
CA GLU A 165 18.20 -11.32 0.07
C GLU A 165 18.48 -9.82 0.13
N VAL A 166 18.77 -9.19 -1.01
CA VAL A 166 18.91 -7.73 -1.12
C VAL A 166 17.65 -7.01 -0.66
N ALA A 167 16.48 -7.64 -0.79
CA ALA A 167 15.20 -7.09 -0.35
C ALA A 167 15.12 -6.87 1.17
N LEU A 168 15.82 -7.65 1.99
CA LEU A 168 15.91 -7.45 3.44
C LEU A 168 16.49 -6.09 3.82
N HIS A 169 17.51 -5.64 3.10
CA HIS A 169 18.13 -4.34 3.33
C HIS A 169 17.15 -3.19 2.99
N ASP A 170 16.43 -3.33 1.89
CA ASP A 170 15.48 -2.32 1.43
C ASP A 170 14.24 -2.26 2.35
N VAL A 171 13.75 -3.40 2.82
CA VAL A 171 12.67 -3.47 3.81
C VAL A 171 13.08 -2.78 5.11
N ARG A 172 14.32 -3.00 5.60
CA ARG A 172 14.83 -2.32 6.80
C ARG A 172 14.84 -0.80 6.64
N LYS A 173 15.29 -0.28 5.50
CA LYS A 173 15.28 1.17 5.22
C LYS A 173 13.87 1.75 5.24
N GLY A 174 12.92 1.09 4.56
CA GLY A 174 11.51 1.49 4.56
C GLY A 174 10.91 1.49 5.97
N MET A 175 11.21 0.45 6.75
CA MET A 175 10.77 0.33 8.13
C MET A 175 11.30 1.47 9.01
N MET A 176 12.60 1.79 8.92
CA MET A 176 13.21 2.90 9.67
C MET A 176 12.57 4.25 9.33
N MET A 177 12.15 4.44 8.07
CA MET A 177 11.43 5.64 7.66
C MET A 177 10.07 5.74 8.36
N PHE A 178 9.24 4.68 8.30
CA PHE A 178 7.93 4.67 8.95
C PHE A 178 8.02 4.82 10.47
N GLN A 179 9.03 4.23 11.09
CA GLN A 179 9.32 4.38 12.52
C GLN A 179 9.60 5.84 12.89
N LYS A 180 10.42 6.56 12.10
CA LYS A 180 10.72 7.98 12.33
C LYS A 180 9.48 8.88 12.31
N VAL A 181 8.45 8.48 11.59
CA VAL A 181 7.18 9.23 11.49
C VAL A 181 6.05 8.62 12.31
N ASN A 182 6.35 7.66 13.18
CA ASN A 182 5.40 6.95 14.05
C ASN A 182 4.24 6.28 13.32
N VAL A 183 4.49 5.74 12.11
CA VAL A 183 3.51 4.97 11.34
C VAL A 183 3.72 3.48 11.62
N PRO A 184 2.70 2.75 12.14
CA PRO A 184 2.78 1.32 12.38
C PRO A 184 3.01 0.53 11.10
N LEU A 185 3.79 -0.56 11.18
CA LEU A 185 3.92 -1.51 10.07
C LEU A 185 2.88 -2.61 10.22
N LEU A 186 1.96 -2.69 9.27
CA LEU A 186 0.93 -3.73 9.21
C LEU A 186 1.52 -5.07 8.77
N GLY A 187 2.58 -5.04 7.97
CA GLY A 187 3.32 -6.24 7.60
C GLY A 187 4.00 -6.18 6.23
N ILE A 188 4.57 -7.33 5.86
CA ILE A 188 5.28 -7.54 4.59
C ILE A 188 4.46 -8.44 3.67
N VAL A 189 4.39 -8.05 2.39
CA VAL A 189 3.90 -8.87 1.26
C VAL A 189 5.10 -9.27 0.41
N GLU A 190 5.31 -10.57 0.21
CA GLU A 190 6.32 -11.10 -0.71
C GLU A 190 5.69 -11.33 -2.09
N ASN A 191 5.96 -10.42 -3.02
CA ASN A 191 5.53 -10.56 -4.41
C ASN A 191 6.56 -11.32 -5.23
N MET A 192 6.14 -11.92 -6.34
CA MET A 192 6.97 -12.75 -7.22
C MET A 192 7.67 -13.88 -6.43
N SER A 193 6.95 -14.47 -5.47
CA SER A 193 7.50 -15.39 -4.49
C SER A 193 7.91 -16.73 -5.09
N TYR A 194 7.12 -17.24 -6.03
CA TYR A 194 7.33 -18.50 -6.74
C TYR A 194 6.54 -18.53 -8.04
N PHE A 195 6.91 -19.41 -8.92
CA PHE A 195 6.19 -19.72 -10.16
C PHE A 195 5.53 -21.09 -10.05
N LEU A 196 4.29 -21.23 -10.54
CA LEU A 196 3.62 -22.50 -10.72
C LEU A 196 3.53 -22.81 -12.21
N CYS A 197 4.10 -23.94 -12.62
CA CYS A 197 4.02 -24.36 -14.01
C CYS A 197 2.55 -24.65 -14.38
N GLY A 198 2.01 -23.94 -15.38
CA GLY A 198 0.64 -24.11 -15.83
C GLY A 198 0.35 -25.48 -16.45
N HIS A 199 1.39 -26.26 -16.80
CA HIS A 199 1.26 -27.59 -17.43
C HIS A 199 1.28 -28.71 -16.38
N CYS A 200 2.27 -28.73 -15.48
CA CYS A 200 2.44 -29.82 -14.51
C CYS A 200 2.16 -29.41 -13.06
N GLY A 201 1.92 -28.13 -12.78
CA GLY A 201 1.71 -27.63 -11.42
C GLY A 201 2.99 -27.56 -10.56
N GLU A 202 4.17 -27.91 -11.12
CA GLU A 202 5.42 -27.87 -10.39
C GLU A 202 5.76 -26.45 -9.98
N ARG A 203 6.20 -26.29 -8.73
CA ARG A 203 6.61 -25.03 -8.17
C ARG A 203 8.10 -24.80 -8.40
N THR A 204 8.43 -23.61 -8.94
CA THR A 204 9.81 -23.17 -9.17
C THR A 204 10.07 -21.84 -8.46
N GLU A 205 11.19 -21.75 -7.78
CA GLU A 205 11.60 -20.57 -7.01
C GLU A 205 12.56 -19.72 -7.83
N ILE A 206 12.00 -18.91 -8.76
CA ILE A 206 12.78 -18.15 -9.76
C ILE A 206 13.73 -17.15 -9.10
N PHE A 207 13.28 -16.47 -8.04
CA PHE A 207 14.02 -15.40 -7.37
C PHE A 207 14.48 -15.76 -5.94
N SER A 208 14.65 -17.04 -5.59
CA SER A 208 14.80 -17.52 -4.22
C SER A 208 13.45 -17.66 -3.50
N TYR A 209 13.45 -18.02 -2.22
CA TYR A 209 12.25 -18.33 -1.47
C TYR A 209 12.27 -17.73 -0.05
N GLY A 210 11.14 -17.13 0.36
CA GLY A 210 10.87 -16.76 1.73
C GLY A 210 11.73 -15.62 2.29
N GLY A 211 12.35 -14.80 1.44
CA GLY A 211 13.12 -13.64 1.88
C GLY A 211 12.28 -12.64 2.67
N GLY A 212 11.05 -12.36 2.19
CA GLY A 212 10.11 -11.47 2.86
C GLY A 212 9.62 -12.03 4.20
N GLU A 213 9.37 -13.34 4.28
CA GLU A 213 8.96 -13.99 5.53
C GLU A 213 10.10 -13.98 6.57
N ARG A 214 11.33 -14.30 6.14
CA ARG A 214 12.52 -14.18 7.03
C ARG A 214 12.73 -12.75 7.49
N ALA A 215 12.51 -11.77 6.59
CA ALA A 215 12.55 -10.35 6.94
C ALA A 215 11.52 -10.02 8.02
N ALA A 216 10.27 -10.43 7.83
CA ALA A 216 9.19 -10.22 8.77
C ALA A 216 9.53 -10.80 10.15
N ALA A 217 9.99 -12.07 10.19
CA ALA A 217 10.39 -12.73 11.43
C ALA A 217 11.57 -12.02 12.13
N THR A 218 12.61 -11.62 11.36
CA THR A 218 13.79 -10.93 11.91
C THR A 218 13.43 -9.57 12.49
N LEU A 219 12.48 -8.87 11.88
CA LEU A 219 12.07 -7.51 12.24
C LEU A 219 10.90 -7.50 13.25
N GLY A 220 10.33 -8.66 13.57
CA GLY A 220 9.21 -8.78 14.50
C GLY A 220 7.93 -8.14 13.98
N ILE A 221 7.73 -8.10 12.66
CA ILE A 221 6.53 -7.56 12.00
C ILE A 221 5.73 -8.68 11.33
N PRO A 222 4.41 -8.52 11.13
CA PRO A 222 3.60 -9.55 10.48
C PRO A 222 4.06 -9.88 9.06
N PHE A 223 4.01 -11.14 8.68
CA PHE A 223 4.08 -11.57 7.30
C PHE A 223 2.65 -11.74 6.76
N LEU A 224 2.29 -10.94 5.75
CA LEU A 224 0.91 -10.87 5.24
C LEU A 224 0.60 -11.93 4.19
N GLY A 225 1.61 -12.42 3.50
CA GLY A 225 1.44 -13.48 2.51
C GLY A 225 2.35 -13.38 1.30
N ARG A 226 2.21 -14.36 0.41
CA ARG A 226 2.99 -14.52 -0.82
C ARG A 226 2.11 -14.43 -2.04
N ILE A 227 2.61 -13.76 -3.08
CA ILE A 227 1.97 -13.68 -4.38
C ILE A 227 2.88 -14.41 -5.37
N PRO A 228 2.36 -15.41 -6.11
CA PRO A 228 3.15 -16.08 -7.14
C PRO A 228 3.44 -15.14 -8.31
N ILE A 229 4.51 -15.43 -9.05
CA ILE A 229 4.74 -14.82 -10.36
C ILE A 229 3.85 -15.54 -11.38
N ASP A 230 3.06 -14.77 -12.14
CA ASP A 230 2.16 -15.33 -13.14
C ASP A 230 1.92 -14.32 -14.27
N PRO A 231 2.02 -14.72 -15.55
CA PRO A 231 1.71 -13.85 -16.68
C PRO A 231 0.32 -13.24 -16.61
N ALA A 232 -0.68 -13.96 -16.10
CA ALA A 232 -2.05 -13.47 -15.99
C ALA A 232 -2.19 -12.25 -15.05
N ILE A 233 -1.32 -12.10 -14.05
CA ILE A 233 -1.28 -10.90 -13.20
C ILE A 233 -0.84 -9.68 -14.01
N ARG A 234 0.20 -9.85 -14.84
CA ARG A 234 0.69 -8.80 -15.75
C ARG A 234 -0.38 -8.45 -16.78
N ASP A 235 -0.91 -9.46 -17.49
CA ASP A 235 -1.91 -9.28 -18.55
C ASP A 235 -3.17 -8.58 -18.01
N GLY A 236 -3.58 -8.90 -16.78
CA GLY A 236 -4.67 -8.22 -16.09
C GLY A 236 -4.36 -6.75 -15.83
N GLY A 237 -3.13 -6.43 -15.39
CA GLY A 237 -2.68 -5.06 -15.20
C GLY A 237 -2.62 -4.27 -16.53
N ASP A 238 -2.06 -4.86 -17.58
CA ASP A 238 -1.92 -4.22 -18.89
C ASP A 238 -3.28 -3.99 -19.59
N SER A 239 -4.27 -4.85 -19.31
CA SER A 239 -5.62 -4.76 -19.89
C SER A 239 -6.63 -3.99 -19.03
N GLY A 240 -6.22 -3.48 -17.86
CA GLY A 240 -7.13 -2.78 -16.95
C GLY A 240 -8.15 -3.69 -16.25
N ASN A 241 -7.88 -4.99 -16.19
CA ASN A 241 -8.73 -6.01 -15.59
C ASN A 241 -7.95 -6.82 -14.54
N PRO A 242 -7.80 -6.32 -13.31
CA PRO A 242 -7.00 -6.96 -12.27
C PRO A 242 -7.34 -8.42 -12.06
N ILE A 243 -6.33 -9.28 -11.78
CA ILE A 243 -6.50 -10.74 -11.72
C ILE A 243 -7.58 -11.18 -10.72
N VAL A 244 -7.81 -10.44 -9.66
CA VAL A 244 -8.85 -10.75 -8.67
C VAL A 244 -10.26 -10.65 -9.22
N VAL A 245 -10.46 -9.92 -10.34
CA VAL A 245 -11.71 -9.81 -11.10
C VAL A 245 -11.62 -10.72 -12.35
N ALA A 246 -10.52 -10.65 -13.09
CA ALA A 246 -10.34 -11.40 -14.33
C ALA A 246 -10.45 -12.93 -14.14
N ASN A 247 -9.89 -13.43 -13.05
CA ASN A 247 -9.94 -14.87 -12.69
C ASN A 247 -10.09 -15.06 -11.18
N PRO A 248 -11.30 -14.87 -10.62
CA PRO A 248 -11.54 -14.95 -9.17
C PRO A 248 -11.20 -16.30 -8.54
N ALA A 249 -11.28 -17.39 -9.31
CA ALA A 249 -11.02 -18.73 -8.83
C ALA A 249 -9.53 -19.12 -8.83
N SER A 250 -8.66 -18.28 -9.41
CA SER A 250 -7.23 -18.58 -9.52
C SER A 250 -6.52 -18.60 -8.17
N PRO A 251 -5.42 -19.37 -8.04
CA PRO A 251 -4.55 -19.32 -6.86
C PRO A 251 -3.99 -17.91 -6.58
N GLN A 252 -3.72 -17.14 -7.65
CA GLN A 252 -3.24 -15.76 -7.56
C GLN A 252 -4.29 -14.86 -6.89
N SER A 253 -5.54 -14.95 -7.32
CA SER A 253 -6.66 -14.22 -6.72
C SER A 253 -6.90 -14.64 -5.27
N ALA A 254 -6.75 -15.94 -4.96
CA ALA A 254 -6.83 -16.42 -3.58
C ALA A 254 -5.73 -15.82 -2.71
N ALA A 255 -4.49 -15.70 -3.22
CA ALA A 255 -3.39 -15.07 -2.50
C ALA A 255 -3.69 -13.59 -2.15
N PHE A 256 -4.18 -12.80 -3.11
CA PHE A 256 -4.56 -11.41 -2.85
C PHE A 256 -5.69 -11.28 -1.82
N ARG A 257 -6.72 -12.14 -1.89
CA ARG A 257 -7.81 -12.15 -0.90
C ARG A 257 -7.33 -12.51 0.50
N GLU A 258 -6.41 -13.46 0.62
CA GLU A 258 -5.85 -13.82 1.93
C GLU A 258 -5.01 -12.69 2.51
N ILE A 259 -4.20 -12.01 1.68
CA ILE A 259 -3.44 -10.83 2.11
C ILE A 259 -4.39 -9.71 2.54
N ALA A 260 -5.45 -9.43 1.79
CA ALA A 260 -6.47 -8.45 2.15
C ALA A 260 -7.12 -8.77 3.52
N LYS A 261 -7.47 -10.03 3.75
CA LYS A 261 -7.99 -10.51 5.05
C LYS A 261 -7.00 -10.31 6.19
N ASN A 262 -5.71 -10.58 5.95
CA ASN A 262 -4.65 -10.36 6.94
C ASN A 262 -4.48 -8.86 7.24
N ILE A 263 -4.56 -7.98 6.23
CA ILE A 263 -4.55 -6.52 6.42
C ILE A 263 -5.75 -6.08 7.29
N ILE A 264 -6.96 -6.58 6.99
CA ILE A 264 -8.16 -6.28 7.80
C ILE A 264 -7.91 -6.67 9.27
N ALA A 265 -7.38 -7.87 9.52
CA ALA A 265 -7.08 -8.32 10.88
C ALA A 265 -6.06 -7.41 11.58
N GLN A 266 -5.03 -6.94 10.87
CA GLN A 266 -4.04 -6.03 11.44
C GLN A 266 -4.64 -4.67 11.79
N VAL A 267 -5.40 -4.02 10.90
CA VAL A 267 -5.97 -2.69 11.17
C VAL A 267 -7.07 -2.73 12.23
N THR A 268 -7.85 -3.81 12.30
CA THR A 268 -8.87 -3.99 13.33
C THR A 268 -8.28 -4.45 14.67
N GLY A 269 -7.17 -5.18 14.65
CA GLY A 269 -6.40 -5.62 15.81
C GLY A 269 -5.50 -4.52 16.38
N ALA A 270 -4.95 -3.62 15.54
CA ALA A 270 -4.16 -2.47 15.96
C ALA A 270 -4.96 -1.51 16.87
N ALA A 271 -6.29 -1.50 16.77
CA ALA A 271 -7.15 -0.84 17.75
C ALA A 271 -7.06 -1.45 19.17
N LYS A 272 -6.39 -2.60 19.33
CA LYS A 272 -6.22 -3.31 20.63
C LYS A 272 -4.80 -3.30 21.18
N GLY A 273 -3.91 -2.44 20.67
CA GLY A 273 -2.57 -2.20 21.23
C GLY A 273 -1.47 -3.06 20.59
N VAL A 274 -0.74 -2.47 19.66
CA VAL A 274 0.59 -2.94 19.25
C VAL A 274 1.56 -2.62 20.38
N PRO A 275 2.41 -3.56 20.84
CA PRO A 275 3.42 -3.25 21.85
C PRO A 275 4.38 -2.17 21.32
N PRO A 276 4.85 -1.25 22.18
CA PRO A 276 5.79 -0.21 21.80
C PRO A 276 7.03 -0.81 21.12
N ILE A 277 7.42 -0.24 20.01
CA ILE A 277 8.55 -0.67 19.14
C ILE A 277 9.87 -0.77 19.90
N GLU A 278 10.06 -0.01 20.98
CA GLU A 278 11.21 -0.11 21.89
C GLU A 278 11.41 -1.51 22.44
N SER A 279 10.33 -2.25 22.69
CA SER A 279 10.40 -3.65 23.15
C SER A 279 10.85 -4.63 22.05
N LEU A 280 10.68 -4.25 20.78
CA LEU A 280 11.11 -5.05 19.62
C LEU A 280 12.57 -4.76 19.25
N LEU A 281 13.02 -3.50 19.36
CA LEU A 281 14.39 -3.09 19.07
C LEU A 281 15.39 -3.68 20.07
N SER A 282 15.00 -3.87 21.34
CA SER A 282 15.85 -4.49 22.37
C SER A 282 16.17 -5.96 22.09
N LYS A 283 15.39 -6.62 21.22
CA LYS A 283 15.60 -8.03 20.82
C LYS A 283 16.50 -8.20 19.59
N ILE A 284 16.81 -7.12 18.89
CA ILE A 284 17.66 -7.15 17.70
C ILE A 284 19.13 -7.06 18.15
N LYS A 285 19.77 -8.19 18.38
CA LYS A 285 21.24 -8.23 18.52
C LYS A 285 21.86 -7.72 17.22
N ASN A 286 22.65 -6.64 17.33
CA ASN A 286 23.39 -6.09 16.19
C ASN A 286 24.39 -7.14 15.66
N PRO A 287 24.19 -7.77 14.49
CA PRO A 287 25.09 -8.78 13.97
C PRO A 287 26.43 -8.20 13.48
N PHE A 288 26.61 -6.87 13.53
CA PHE A 288 27.81 -6.15 13.12
C PHE A 288 28.51 -5.43 14.29
N ALA A 289 28.13 -5.66 15.53
CA ALA A 289 28.94 -5.23 16.66
C ALA A 289 30.23 -6.06 16.62
N LYS A 290 31.33 -5.46 16.11
CA LYS A 290 32.68 -6.02 16.22
C LYS A 290 33.02 -6.11 17.69
N THR A 291 33.38 -7.33 18.12
CA THR A 291 34.17 -7.56 19.33
C THR A 291 35.51 -6.85 19.26
#